data_b0d885786ae6aa6f248d2b8e56ddc1a9
#
_entry.id   b0d885786ae6aa6f248d2b8e56ddc1a9
#
_cell.length_a   1.000
_cell.length_b   1.000
_cell.length_c   1.000
_cell.angle_alpha   90.00
_cell.angle_beta   90.00
_cell.angle_gamma   90.00
#
_symmetry.space_group_name_H-M   'P 1'
#
loop_
_entity.id
_entity.type
_entity.pdbx_description
1 polymer ?
#
loop_
_entity_poly.entity_id
_entity_poly.type
_entity_poly.pdbx_seq_one_letter_code
_entity_poly.pdbx_strand_id
1 'polypeptide(L)'
;MEEDDDDTSINAIKQETRIRVAMDSGSCRNDTHPSTIPAGVKVTPDTSGKHFSGAGGEGVIEKHGECITNIEGSHGTVGCKWNVAEVTRPLHSVSQIAGPYGGNGNHDVLFNNKRCVVEPPGIVDQIMEQANAVAEYHGDGNLYPSDFTMSGFIRQGQDS
;
A
#
# COMPACT_ATOMS: atom_id res chain seq x y z
N MET A 1 -13.11 6.74 45.33
CA MET A 1 -13.10 5.64 45.19
C MET A 1 -13.03 5.11 43.81
N GLU A 2 -13.52 4.11 43.59
CA GLU A 2 -13.20 3.40 42.41
C GLU A 2 -13.99 3.78 41.19
N GLU A 3 -14.89 4.63 41.33
CA GLU A 3 -15.65 5.06 40.19
C GLU A 3 -14.80 5.78 39.17
N ASP A 4 -13.66 6.24 39.57
CA ASP A 4 -12.76 6.86 38.60
C ASP A 4 -12.31 5.87 37.56
N ASP A 5 -12.28 4.62 37.91
CA ASP A 5 -11.86 3.61 36.96
C ASP A 5 -12.83 3.46 35.83
N ASP A 6 -14.09 3.70 36.10
CA ASP A 6 -15.09 3.59 35.06
C ASP A 6 -14.92 4.66 34.01
N ASP A 7 -14.62 5.86 34.44
CA ASP A 7 -14.37 6.93 33.50
C ASP A 7 -13.15 6.65 32.66
N THR A 8 -12.13 6.11 33.28
CA THR A 8 -10.94 5.74 32.57
C THR A 8 -11.22 4.67 31.53
N SER A 9 -12.06 3.71 31.88
CA SER A 9 -12.44 2.66 30.96
C SER A 9 -13.19 3.21 29.75
N ILE A 10 -14.10 4.14 29.97
CA ILE A 10 -14.85 4.74 28.89
C ILE A 10 -13.94 5.51 27.97
N ASN A 11 -12.98 6.23 28.53
CA ASN A 11 -12.04 6.99 27.72
C ASN A 11 -11.07 6.10 26.94
N ALA A 12 -10.91 4.86 27.37
CA ALA A 12 -10.04 3.92 26.72
C ALA A 12 -10.70 3.13 25.58
N ILE A 13 -11.97 3.40 25.29
CA ILE A 13 -12.64 2.73 24.20
C ILE A 13 -11.96 3.13 22.89
N LYS A 14 -11.52 2.12 22.14
CA LYS A 14 -10.92 2.35 20.86
C LYS A 14 -11.91 2.91 19.87
N GLN A 15 -11.47 3.91 19.14
CA GLN A 15 -12.19 4.38 17.98
C GLN A 15 -11.75 3.53 16.80
N GLU A 16 -12.65 2.75 16.26
CA GLU A 16 -12.34 1.81 15.20
C GLU A 16 -13.19 2.10 13.96
N THR A 17 -12.58 1.93 12.81
CA THR A 17 -13.27 1.98 11.54
C THR A 17 -12.84 0.77 10.72
N ARG A 18 -13.80 0.04 10.19
CA ARG A 18 -13.49 -1.06 9.30
C ARG A 18 -13.27 -0.52 7.91
N ILE A 19 -12.16 -0.93 7.30
CA ILE A 19 -11.82 -0.50 5.95
C ILE A 19 -11.49 -1.72 5.10
N ARG A 20 -11.66 -1.56 3.81
CA ARG A 20 -11.22 -2.55 2.83
C ARG A 20 -10.16 -1.92 1.96
N VAL A 21 -8.94 -2.42 2.06
CA VAL A 21 -7.78 -1.84 1.39
C VAL A 21 -7.36 -2.75 0.25
N ALA A 22 -7.09 -2.17 -0.90
CA ALA A 22 -6.53 -2.91 -2.03
C ALA A 22 -5.02 -2.70 -2.08
N MET A 23 -4.30 -3.76 -2.43
CA MET A 23 -2.86 -3.68 -2.68
C MET A 23 -2.65 -3.25 -4.13
N ASP A 24 -1.91 -2.17 -4.34
CA ASP A 24 -1.71 -1.59 -5.67
C ASP A 24 -0.22 -1.42 -5.94
N SER A 25 0.28 -2.19 -6.91
CA SER A 25 1.69 -2.10 -7.31
C SER A 25 2.00 -0.84 -8.09
N GLY A 26 0.99 -0.19 -8.64
CA GLY A 26 1.17 1.06 -9.38
C GLY A 26 1.07 2.32 -8.55
N SER A 27 0.70 2.20 -7.28
CA SER A 27 0.61 3.34 -6.40
C SER A 27 1.94 3.64 -5.72
N CYS A 28 2.29 4.90 -5.61
CA CYS A 28 3.49 5.30 -4.89
C CYS A 28 3.22 5.69 -3.44
N ARG A 29 1.97 5.65 -3.01
CA ARG A 29 1.55 6.05 -1.66
C ARG A 29 0.46 5.14 -1.14
N ASN A 30 0.37 5.08 0.19
CA ASN A 30 -0.80 4.50 0.84
C ASN A 30 -1.84 5.61 0.95
N ASP A 31 -2.98 5.43 0.33
CA ASP A 31 -4.02 6.47 0.27
C ASP A 31 -5.31 5.99 0.90
N THR A 32 -5.99 6.90 1.59
CA THR A 32 -7.32 6.61 2.14
C THR A 32 -8.18 7.87 2.15
N HIS A 33 -9.49 7.66 2.12
CA HIS A 33 -10.45 8.76 2.16
C HIS A 33 -10.61 9.26 3.59
N PRO A 34 -10.87 10.57 3.79
CA PRO A 34 -11.05 11.12 5.14
C PRO A 34 -12.10 10.40 5.97
N SER A 35 -13.15 9.90 5.34
CA SER A 35 -14.24 9.21 6.04
C SER A 35 -13.82 7.90 6.70
N THR A 36 -12.66 7.35 6.33
CA THR A 36 -12.17 6.08 6.88
C THR A 36 -11.35 6.27 8.14
N ILE A 37 -10.97 7.50 8.44
CA ILE A 37 -10.09 7.79 9.57
C ILE A 37 -10.87 7.68 10.87
N PRO A 38 -10.41 6.86 11.82
CA PRO A 38 -11.10 6.77 13.11
C PRO A 38 -11.11 8.11 13.83
N ALA A 39 -12.18 8.36 14.58
CA ALA A 39 -12.27 9.56 15.39
C ALA A 39 -11.10 9.60 16.37
N GLY A 40 -10.54 10.78 16.57
CA GLY A 40 -9.41 10.95 17.48
C GLY A 40 -8.05 10.81 16.83
N VAL A 41 -7.97 10.26 15.61
CA VAL A 41 -6.72 10.22 14.88
C VAL A 41 -6.46 11.59 14.27
N LYS A 42 -5.28 12.12 14.55
CA LYS A 42 -4.90 13.44 14.06
C LYS A 42 -4.41 13.35 12.62
N VAL A 43 -5.03 14.13 11.76
CA VAL A 43 -4.59 14.31 10.38
C VAL A 43 -3.77 15.60 10.33
N THR A 44 -2.50 15.47 9.93
CA THR A 44 -1.63 16.64 9.75
C THR A 44 -1.96 17.25 8.40
N PRO A 45 -2.43 18.50 8.36
CA PRO A 45 -2.84 19.11 7.09
C PRO A 45 -1.69 19.21 6.10
N ASP A 46 -2.04 19.07 4.84
CA ASP A 46 -1.10 19.29 3.76
C ASP A 46 -1.11 20.77 3.40
N THR A 47 -0.02 21.44 3.65
CA THR A 47 0.14 22.86 3.35
C THR A 47 0.91 23.11 2.07
N SER A 48 1.32 22.05 1.38
CA SER A 48 2.14 22.19 0.17
C SER A 48 1.32 22.60 -1.06
N GLY A 49 0.01 22.44 -1.01
CA GLY A 49 -0.84 22.67 -2.16
C GLY A 49 -0.68 21.65 -3.27
N LYS A 50 -0.01 20.56 -3.00
CA LYS A 50 0.21 19.52 -4.00
C LYS A 50 -1.03 18.69 -4.20
N HIS A 51 -1.21 18.28 -5.44
CA HIS A 51 -2.28 17.38 -5.83
C HIS A 51 -1.67 16.22 -6.60
N PHE A 52 -2.43 15.15 -6.77
CA PHE A 52 -1.98 14.04 -7.59
C PHE A 52 -3.13 13.51 -8.44
N SER A 53 -2.76 12.88 -9.56
CA SER A 53 -3.75 12.35 -10.50
C SER A 53 -4.27 11.02 -10.02
N GLY A 54 -5.54 10.75 -10.29
CA GLY A 54 -6.12 9.46 -10.03
C GLY A 54 -5.57 8.38 -10.95
N ALA A 55 -5.87 7.14 -10.63
CA ALA A 55 -5.37 5.98 -11.37
C ALA A 55 -5.77 5.99 -12.85
N GLY A 56 -6.91 6.58 -13.18
CA GLY A 56 -7.35 6.70 -14.55
C GLY A 56 -6.79 7.88 -15.31
N GLY A 57 -5.95 8.70 -14.68
CA GLY A 57 -5.44 9.91 -15.29
C GLY A 57 -6.47 11.01 -15.45
N GLU A 58 -7.66 10.83 -14.90
CA GLU A 58 -8.75 11.79 -15.02
C GLU A 58 -8.83 12.63 -13.76
N GLY A 59 -8.59 13.92 -13.94
CA GLY A 59 -8.73 14.88 -12.86
C GLY A 59 -7.59 14.83 -11.85
N VAL A 60 -7.70 15.73 -10.91
CA VAL A 60 -6.72 15.91 -9.85
C VAL A 60 -7.37 15.51 -8.53
N ILE A 61 -6.67 14.70 -7.76
CA ILE A 61 -7.16 14.27 -6.45
C ILE A 61 -6.65 15.24 -5.40
N GLU A 62 -7.58 15.78 -4.62
CA GLU A 62 -7.26 16.68 -3.54
C GLU A 62 -6.68 15.91 -2.36
N LYS A 63 -5.52 16.36 -1.91
CA LYS A 63 -4.87 15.80 -0.73
C LYS A 63 -5.17 16.67 0.49
N HIS A 64 -5.71 16.06 1.53
CA HIS A 64 -6.05 16.76 2.77
C HIS A 64 -4.91 16.77 3.77
N GLY A 65 -4.11 15.71 3.82
CA GLY A 65 -3.02 15.62 4.76
C GLY A 65 -2.50 14.21 4.92
N GLU A 66 -1.88 13.97 6.07
CA GLU A 66 -1.30 12.67 6.40
C GLU A 66 -1.67 12.27 7.82
N CYS A 67 -1.77 10.98 8.05
CA CYS A 67 -1.94 10.45 9.40
C CYS A 67 -1.29 9.08 9.52
N ILE A 68 -1.13 8.64 10.76
CA ILE A 68 -0.62 7.32 11.08
C ILE A 68 -1.69 6.59 11.88
N THR A 69 -2.01 5.38 11.47
CA THR A 69 -2.94 4.53 12.20
C THR A 69 -2.34 3.14 12.37
N ASN A 70 -2.90 2.38 13.27
CA ASN A 70 -2.62 0.95 13.34
C ASN A 70 -3.65 0.24 12.46
N ILE A 71 -3.19 -0.72 11.70
CA ILE A 71 -4.04 -1.61 10.92
C ILE A 71 -4.00 -2.97 11.59
N GLU A 72 -5.17 -3.48 11.93
CA GLU A 72 -5.30 -4.80 12.53
C GLU A 72 -5.90 -5.74 11.49
N GLY A 73 -5.10 -6.69 11.07
CA GLY A 73 -5.50 -7.71 10.12
C GLY A 73 -5.59 -9.09 10.75
N SER A 74 -5.86 -10.08 9.91
CA SER A 74 -6.01 -11.46 10.38
C SER A 74 -4.72 -12.06 10.95
N HIS A 75 -3.58 -11.47 10.66
CA HIS A 75 -2.27 -12.01 11.03
C HIS A 75 -1.47 -11.08 11.93
N GLY A 76 -2.02 -9.98 12.35
CA GLY A 76 -1.32 -9.08 13.25
C GLY A 76 -1.70 -7.62 13.07
N THR A 77 -0.97 -6.78 13.79
CA THR A 77 -1.18 -5.33 13.80
C THR A 77 0.10 -4.65 13.34
N VAL A 78 -0.06 -3.66 12.49
CA VAL A 78 1.08 -2.89 11.97
C VAL A 78 0.69 -1.42 11.83
N GLY A 79 1.65 -0.53 12.06
CA GLY A 79 1.45 0.88 11.82
C GLY A 79 1.44 1.20 10.33
N CYS A 80 0.62 2.13 9.92
CA CYS A 80 0.53 2.56 8.53
C CYS A 80 0.45 4.07 8.45
N LYS A 81 1.28 4.63 7.59
CA LYS A 81 1.22 6.04 7.25
C LYS A 81 0.33 6.20 6.02
N TRP A 82 -0.68 7.03 6.15
CA TRP A 82 -1.65 7.28 5.10
C TRP A 82 -1.54 8.68 4.55
N ASN A 83 -1.70 8.81 3.25
CA ASN A 83 -2.12 10.07 2.66
C ASN A 83 -3.64 10.11 2.69
N VAL A 84 -4.18 11.16 3.27
CA VAL A 84 -5.62 11.36 3.38
C VAL A 84 -6.05 12.22 2.21
N ALA A 85 -6.86 11.68 1.33
CA ALA A 85 -7.23 12.33 0.08
C ALA A 85 -8.59 11.85 -0.41
N GLU A 86 -9.14 12.57 -1.38
CA GLU A 86 -10.44 12.24 -1.97
C GLU A 86 -10.33 11.07 -2.95
N VAL A 87 -9.86 9.94 -2.47
CA VAL A 87 -9.75 8.72 -3.26
C VAL A 87 -11.03 7.90 -3.14
N THR A 88 -11.27 7.06 -4.13
CA THR A 88 -12.48 6.24 -4.17
C THR A 88 -12.39 5.00 -3.29
N ARG A 89 -11.19 4.56 -2.97
CA ARG A 89 -10.96 3.40 -2.11
C ARG A 89 -9.61 3.52 -1.43
N PRO A 90 -9.45 2.93 -0.26
CA PRO A 90 -8.13 2.83 0.37
C PRO A 90 -7.20 1.95 -0.44
N LEU A 91 -5.96 2.37 -0.58
CA LEU A 91 -4.93 1.65 -1.32
C LEU A 91 -3.66 1.55 -0.49
N HIS A 92 -3.06 0.35 -0.49
CA HIS A 92 -1.69 0.17 -0.02
C HIS A 92 -0.77 0.15 -1.23
N SER A 93 0.35 0.81 -1.11
CA SER A 93 1.40 0.82 -2.13
C SER A 93 2.40 -0.30 -1.86
N VAL A 94 2.68 -1.12 -2.86
CA VAL A 94 3.70 -2.15 -2.74
C VAL A 94 5.05 -1.54 -2.41
N SER A 95 5.43 -0.45 -3.08
CA SER A 95 6.73 0.18 -2.83
C SER A 95 6.86 0.74 -1.42
N GLN A 96 5.76 1.21 -0.83
CA GLN A 96 5.78 1.69 0.54
C GLN A 96 5.93 0.55 1.54
N ILE A 97 5.29 -0.57 1.28
CA ILE A 97 5.35 -1.73 2.16
C ILE A 97 6.68 -2.45 2.04
N ALA A 98 7.18 -2.57 0.83
CA ALA A 98 8.48 -3.20 0.58
C ALA A 98 9.64 -2.30 1.04
N GLY A 99 9.47 -0.99 1.05
CA GLY A 99 10.49 -0.06 1.47
C GLY A 99 11.61 0.12 0.47
N PRO A 100 12.58 0.93 0.76
CA PRO A 100 12.84 1.67 1.99
C PRO A 100 12.06 2.97 2.12
N TYR A 101 11.15 3.25 1.21
CA TYR A 101 10.43 4.51 1.15
C TYR A 101 9.27 4.53 2.13
N GLY A 102 9.31 5.41 3.05
CA GLY A 102 8.17 5.79 3.88
C GLY A 102 7.67 4.73 4.86
N GLY A 103 7.94 4.91 6.08
CA GLY A 103 7.27 4.21 7.13
C GLY A 103 7.80 2.81 7.41
N ASN A 104 6.92 1.87 7.43
CA ASN A 104 7.19 0.53 7.90
C ASN A 104 7.68 -0.43 6.82
N GLY A 105 8.32 0.10 5.81
CA GLY A 105 8.81 -0.69 4.72
C GLY A 105 9.70 -1.85 5.15
N ASN A 106 10.24 -2.52 4.17
CA ASN A 106 11.11 -3.66 4.38
C ASN A 106 10.36 -4.96 4.68
N HIS A 107 9.28 -5.14 3.93
CA HIS A 107 8.57 -6.42 3.91
C HIS A 107 8.63 -6.99 2.51
N ASP A 108 8.42 -8.28 2.38
CA ASP A 108 8.27 -8.93 1.09
C ASP A 108 6.78 -8.98 0.74
N VAL A 109 6.47 -8.69 -0.51
CA VAL A 109 5.08 -8.69 -1.00
C VAL A 109 4.99 -9.69 -2.13
N LEU A 110 4.12 -10.67 -2.00
CA LEU A 110 3.99 -11.77 -2.95
C LEU A 110 2.56 -11.86 -3.45
N PHE A 111 2.42 -12.09 -4.75
CA PHE A 111 1.12 -12.16 -5.41
C PHE A 111 0.94 -13.46 -6.18
N ASN A 112 -0.29 -13.92 -6.23
CA ASN A 112 -0.73 -14.84 -7.27
C ASN A 112 -2.16 -14.43 -7.68
N ASN A 113 -2.84 -15.25 -8.47
CA ASN A 113 -4.17 -14.88 -8.94
C ASN A 113 -5.25 -14.93 -7.85
N LYS A 114 -4.92 -15.43 -6.67
CA LYS A 114 -5.89 -15.61 -5.58
C LYS A 114 -5.64 -14.72 -4.39
N ARG A 115 -4.39 -14.34 -4.16
CA ARG A 115 -4.05 -13.58 -2.95
C ARG A 115 -2.76 -12.79 -3.11
N CYS A 116 -2.64 -11.83 -2.23
CA CYS A 116 -1.40 -11.13 -1.97
C CYS A 116 -1.06 -11.33 -0.50
N VAL A 117 0.17 -11.64 -0.21
CA VAL A 117 0.64 -11.78 1.18
C VAL A 117 1.80 -10.84 1.43
N VAL A 118 1.87 -10.31 2.64
CA VAL A 118 2.97 -9.48 3.11
C VAL A 118 3.70 -10.29 4.17
N GLU A 119 4.98 -10.51 3.93
CA GLU A 119 5.82 -11.35 4.78
C GLU A 119 6.98 -10.54 5.36
N PRO A 120 7.56 -10.98 6.46
CA PRO A 120 8.83 -10.41 6.89
C PRO A 120 9.88 -10.55 5.81
N PRO A 121 10.88 -9.67 5.76
CA PRO A 121 11.88 -9.67 4.69
C PRO A 121 12.67 -10.96 4.66
N GLY A 122 13.02 -11.40 3.44
CA GLY A 122 13.89 -12.55 3.22
C GLY A 122 13.26 -13.71 2.49
N ILE A 123 11.92 -13.80 2.45
CA ILE A 123 11.27 -14.94 1.81
C ILE A 123 11.47 -14.93 0.29
N VAL A 124 11.48 -13.76 -0.32
CA VAL A 124 11.72 -13.64 -1.77
C VAL A 124 13.12 -14.13 -2.11
N ASP A 125 14.12 -13.74 -1.33
CA ASP A 125 15.49 -14.18 -1.56
C ASP A 125 15.62 -15.69 -1.42
N GLN A 126 14.95 -16.29 -0.45
CA GLN A 126 14.93 -17.74 -0.29
C GLN A 126 14.29 -18.43 -1.48
N ILE A 127 13.20 -17.88 -2.00
CA ILE A 127 12.55 -18.42 -3.18
C ILE A 127 13.49 -18.35 -4.39
N MET A 128 14.20 -17.25 -4.56
CA MET A 128 15.12 -17.05 -5.67
C MET A 128 16.28 -18.03 -5.66
N GLU A 129 16.69 -18.50 -4.49
CA GLU A 129 17.73 -19.54 -4.40
C GLU A 129 17.29 -20.89 -4.93
N GLN A 130 15.99 -21.15 -4.93
CA GLN A 130 15.44 -22.47 -5.25
C GLN A 130 14.65 -22.52 -6.54
N ALA A 131 14.15 -21.39 -7.00
CA ALA A 131 13.25 -21.32 -8.13
C ALA A 131 13.98 -20.89 -9.39
N ASN A 132 13.47 -21.33 -10.54
CA ASN A 132 13.91 -20.83 -11.83
C ASN A 132 12.98 -19.70 -12.23
N ALA A 133 13.40 -18.48 -11.99
CA ALA A 133 12.59 -17.33 -12.35
C ALA A 133 12.49 -17.20 -13.88
N VAL A 134 11.29 -16.88 -14.34
CA VAL A 134 11.05 -16.58 -15.76
C VAL A 134 11.47 -15.15 -16.07
N ALA A 135 11.27 -14.26 -15.12
CA ALA A 135 11.62 -12.86 -15.26
C ALA A 135 11.90 -12.26 -13.88
N GLU A 136 12.70 -11.24 -13.86
CA GLU A 136 13.04 -10.55 -12.63
C GLU A 136 12.95 -9.04 -12.87
N TYR A 137 12.29 -8.34 -11.95
CA TYR A 137 12.12 -6.90 -11.97
C TYR A 137 12.82 -6.31 -10.74
N HIS A 138 13.56 -5.26 -10.96
CA HIS A 138 14.32 -4.64 -9.87
C HIS A 138 13.71 -3.31 -9.48
N GLY A 139 13.61 -3.06 -8.18
CA GLY A 139 13.03 -1.83 -7.69
C GLY A 139 13.86 -0.61 -8.05
N ASP A 140 13.19 0.43 -8.54
CA ASP A 140 13.78 1.71 -8.87
C ASP A 140 12.76 2.80 -8.47
N GLY A 141 12.96 3.39 -7.29
CA GLY A 141 11.97 4.29 -6.73
C GLY A 141 10.68 3.56 -6.41
N ASN A 142 9.59 3.99 -7.02
CA ASN A 142 8.28 3.38 -6.84
C ASN A 142 7.93 2.39 -7.94
N LEU A 143 8.86 2.11 -8.82
CA LEU A 143 8.65 1.24 -9.98
C LEU A 143 9.52 0.00 -9.86
N TYR A 144 9.17 -1.02 -10.63
CA TYR A 144 9.92 -2.26 -10.72
C TYR A 144 10.15 -2.58 -12.20
N PRO A 145 11.11 -1.91 -12.84
CA PRO A 145 11.38 -2.14 -14.26
C PRO A 145 12.18 -3.41 -14.51
N SER A 146 12.10 -3.88 -15.74
CA SER A 146 12.94 -4.93 -16.27
C SER A 146 13.11 -4.73 -17.77
N ASP A 147 14.22 -5.19 -18.31
CA ASP A 147 14.52 -5.06 -19.74
C ASP A 147 14.23 -6.38 -20.44
N PHE A 148 13.52 -6.29 -21.54
CA PHE A 148 13.16 -7.44 -22.34
C PHE A 148 13.47 -7.17 -23.81
N THR A 149 13.83 -8.24 -24.53
CA THR A 149 13.87 -8.18 -25.98
C THR A 149 12.59 -8.78 -26.52
N MET A 150 11.89 -8.03 -27.33
CA MET A 150 10.69 -8.51 -27.99
C MET A 150 11.05 -9.11 -29.33
N SER A 151 10.52 -10.29 -29.62
CA SER A 151 10.69 -10.92 -30.90
C SER A 151 9.36 -11.49 -31.36
N GLY A 152 9.21 -11.62 -32.66
CA GLY A 152 8.02 -12.18 -33.27
C GLY A 152 8.36 -13.35 -34.14
N PHE A 153 7.37 -14.15 -34.46
CA PHE A 153 7.49 -15.24 -35.37
C PHE A 153 6.84 -14.86 -36.69
N ILE A 154 7.58 -15.04 -37.79
CA ILE A 154 7.01 -14.92 -39.12
C ILE A 154 6.76 -16.33 -39.61
N ARG A 155 5.51 -16.65 -39.93
CA ARG A 155 5.18 -17.95 -40.48
C ARG A 155 5.76 -18.06 -41.87
N GLN A 156 6.46 -19.16 -42.08
CA GLN A 156 7.05 -19.44 -43.37
C GLN A 156 5.94 -19.69 -44.40
N GLY A 157 6.07 -19.07 -45.59
CA GLY A 157 5.06 -19.20 -46.60
C GLY A 157 3.82 -18.32 -46.43
N GLN A 158 3.81 -17.47 -45.44
CA GLN A 158 2.72 -16.57 -45.25
C GLN A 158 3.13 -15.17 -45.68
N ASP A 159 2.45 -14.66 -46.69
CA ASP A 159 2.66 -13.30 -47.13
C ASP A 159 1.74 -12.41 -46.36
N SER A 160 2.27 -11.44 -45.76
CA SER A 160 1.48 -10.53 -44.95
C SER A 160 0.68 -9.54 -45.74
#